data_1d2674711b3e5d052adb97b2871aec15
#
_entry.id   1d2674711b3e5d052adb97b2871aec15
#
_cell.length_a   1.000
_cell.length_b   1.000
_cell.length_c   1.000
_cell.angle_alpha   90.00
_cell.angle_beta   90.00
_cell.angle_gamma   90.00
#
_symmetry.space_group_name_H-M   'P 1'
#
loop_
_entity.id
_entity.type
_entity.pdbx_description
1 polymer ?
#
loop_
_entity_poly.entity_id
_entity_poly.type
_entity_poly.pdbx_seq_one_letter_code
_entity_poly.pdbx_strand_id
1 'polypeptide(L)'
;TMNIFVYNIRTKQTEKVTNYTDYDVKFPSSNGQIIVYEHGGYLYKLDPKTRKSEKISITLTSDNIYARKEMKRVADNLTAASLSPDGHRLAVTARGEVFDVPAEKGVTRDITRTPGANEREGEWSPNGKQIAYISDRTGETEIWLQSVEGGDPIQLTQNNDTYIRQLMWSPDSKKILYTDRKNRIVEVDIASKAKRTVMQNPEGEFYEVNYSPDSQWITYTKSGANNMSVIYVYHLTSGKEYPVTEKWYSSSSPVFSTDGKYLIFSSERDFNPIYSQTEWNHAYNRMGGVYMAMLANDTPSPLLPSDEMVSIEPVSYT
;
A
#
# COMPACT_ATOMS: atom_id res chain seq x y z
N THR A 1 20.10 -14.45 3.23
CA THR A 1 20.37 -14.82 1.83
C THR A 1 20.93 -16.22 1.73
N MET A 2 20.37 -17.02 0.80
CA MET A 2 20.91 -18.35 0.49
C MET A 2 22.22 -18.23 -0.30
N ASN A 3 23.16 -19.11 0.01
CA ASN A 3 24.45 -19.18 -0.65
C ASN A 3 24.81 -20.63 -0.98
N ILE A 4 25.83 -20.86 -1.80
CA ILE A 4 26.34 -22.20 -2.10
C ILE A 4 27.28 -22.65 -0.99
N PHE A 5 27.07 -23.84 -0.48
CA PHE A 5 27.93 -24.53 0.47
C PHE A 5 28.40 -25.85 -0.14
N VAL A 6 29.62 -26.24 0.20
CA VAL A 6 30.18 -27.55 -0.15
C VAL A 6 30.33 -28.38 1.11
N TYR A 7 29.83 -29.59 1.06
CA TYR A 7 29.98 -30.56 2.14
C TYR A 7 30.99 -31.63 1.78
N ASN A 8 32.04 -31.76 2.57
CA ASN A 8 33.03 -32.81 2.39
C ASN A 8 32.61 -34.08 3.11
N ILE A 9 32.31 -35.14 2.36
CA ILE A 9 31.81 -36.40 2.89
C ILE A 9 32.80 -37.12 3.79
N ARG A 10 34.11 -36.98 3.55
CA ARG A 10 35.17 -37.60 4.38
C ARG A 10 35.40 -36.88 5.68
N THR A 11 35.53 -35.56 5.62
CA THR A 11 35.84 -34.76 6.81
C THR A 11 34.59 -34.33 7.56
N LYS A 12 33.40 -34.53 6.96
CA LYS A 12 32.08 -34.08 7.46
C LYS A 12 32.02 -32.55 7.71
N GLN A 13 32.86 -31.80 7.04
CA GLN A 13 32.88 -30.34 7.16
C GLN A 13 32.08 -29.68 6.05
N THR A 14 31.36 -28.61 6.42
CA THR A 14 30.62 -27.77 5.50
C THR A 14 31.37 -26.45 5.36
N GLU A 15 31.53 -25.99 4.14
CA GLU A 15 32.22 -24.76 3.82
C GLU A 15 31.37 -23.87 2.90
N LYS A 16 31.30 -22.58 3.21
CA LYS A 16 30.58 -21.60 2.41
C LYS A 16 31.44 -21.18 1.21
N VAL A 17 30.88 -21.23 0.00
CA VAL A 17 31.63 -20.98 -1.22
C VAL A 17 31.28 -19.63 -1.85
N THR A 18 30.02 -19.19 -1.76
CA THR A 18 29.59 -17.87 -2.21
C THR A 18 29.24 -16.97 -1.01
N ASN A 19 29.39 -15.66 -1.15
CA ASN A 19 29.21 -14.69 -0.07
C ASN A 19 28.26 -13.53 -0.43
N TYR A 20 27.16 -13.86 -1.08
CA TYR A 20 26.13 -12.87 -1.43
C TYR A 20 25.33 -12.44 -0.19
N THR A 21 25.01 -11.15 -0.15
CA THR A 21 24.24 -10.53 0.94
C THR A 21 22.96 -9.83 0.46
N ASP A 22 22.82 -9.70 -0.86
CA ASP A 22 21.73 -8.99 -1.56
C ASP A 22 20.58 -9.92 -1.94
N TYR A 23 20.83 -10.90 -2.81
CA TYR A 23 19.84 -11.87 -3.29
C TYR A 23 20.21 -13.31 -2.95
N ASP A 24 19.21 -14.17 -2.99
CA ASP A 24 19.40 -15.61 -2.81
C ASP A 24 20.05 -16.24 -4.06
N VAL A 25 20.92 -17.22 -3.83
CA VAL A 25 21.35 -18.13 -4.86
C VAL A 25 20.28 -19.20 -5.09
N LYS A 26 19.86 -19.41 -6.34
CA LYS A 26 18.80 -20.33 -6.72
C LYS A 26 19.26 -21.32 -7.81
N PHE A 27 18.61 -22.47 -7.84
CA PHE A 27 18.73 -23.47 -8.89
C PHE A 27 20.19 -23.90 -9.23
N PRO A 28 21.05 -24.22 -8.26
CA PRO A 28 22.39 -24.69 -8.55
C PRO A 28 22.33 -26.02 -9.30
N SER A 29 23.05 -26.09 -10.42
CA SER A 29 23.20 -27.30 -11.24
C SER A 29 24.66 -27.51 -11.59
N SER A 30 25.13 -28.76 -11.66
CA SER A 30 26.55 -29.07 -11.89
C SER A 30 26.72 -30.23 -12.89
N ASN A 31 27.74 -30.12 -13.70
CA ASN A 31 28.24 -31.22 -14.54
C ASN A 31 29.48 -31.93 -13.93
N GLY A 32 29.80 -31.65 -12.66
CA GLY A 32 30.99 -32.15 -11.96
C GLY A 32 32.25 -31.30 -12.15
N GLN A 33 32.28 -30.36 -13.10
CA GLN A 33 33.40 -29.45 -13.34
C GLN A 33 33.06 -28.00 -13.00
N ILE A 34 31.84 -27.60 -13.30
CA ILE A 34 31.35 -26.24 -13.11
C ILE A 34 29.98 -26.35 -12.43
N ILE A 35 29.65 -25.37 -11.58
CA ILE A 35 28.33 -25.17 -11.01
C ILE A 35 27.75 -23.92 -11.67
N VAL A 36 26.55 -24.05 -12.24
CA VAL A 36 25.76 -22.94 -12.77
C VAL A 36 24.61 -22.66 -11.82
N TYR A 37 24.32 -21.40 -11.55
CA TYR A 37 23.26 -20.98 -10.64
C TYR A 37 22.70 -19.62 -11.02
N GLU A 38 21.53 -19.30 -10.51
CA GLU A 38 20.90 -17.98 -10.60
C GLU A 38 21.21 -17.15 -9.36
N HIS A 39 21.50 -15.86 -9.55
CA HIS A 39 21.63 -14.88 -8.50
C HIS A 39 21.23 -13.50 -9.01
N GLY A 40 20.27 -12.85 -8.34
CA GLY A 40 19.76 -11.53 -8.70
C GLY A 40 19.23 -11.40 -10.14
N GLY A 41 18.60 -12.47 -10.66
CA GLY A 41 18.06 -12.51 -12.04
C GLY A 41 19.11 -12.74 -13.12
N TYR A 42 20.34 -13.10 -12.77
CA TYR A 42 21.41 -13.42 -13.70
C TYR A 42 21.96 -14.82 -13.49
N LEU A 43 22.50 -15.41 -14.56
CA LEU A 43 23.18 -16.69 -14.48
C LEU A 43 24.66 -16.48 -14.18
N TYR A 44 25.17 -17.33 -13.29
CA TYR A 44 26.58 -17.36 -12.92
C TYR A 44 27.14 -18.76 -13.09
N LYS A 45 28.43 -18.85 -13.40
CA LYS A 45 29.22 -20.08 -13.35
C LYS A 45 30.22 -19.99 -12.22
N LEU A 46 30.32 -21.03 -11.42
CA LEU A 46 31.28 -21.20 -10.34
C LEU A 46 32.21 -22.34 -10.68
N ASP A 47 33.51 -22.12 -10.63
CA ASP A 47 34.52 -23.17 -10.65
C ASP A 47 34.75 -23.68 -9.22
N PRO A 48 34.41 -24.93 -8.90
CA PRO A 48 34.55 -25.46 -7.55
C PRO A 48 36.01 -25.55 -7.06
N LYS A 49 37.00 -25.62 -7.98
CA LYS A 49 38.42 -25.72 -7.66
C LYS A 49 39.01 -24.36 -7.26
N THR A 50 38.71 -23.35 -8.07
CA THR A 50 39.24 -21.98 -7.85
C THR A 50 38.33 -21.14 -6.98
N ARG A 51 37.04 -21.56 -6.78
CA ARG A 51 35.98 -20.84 -6.07
C ARG A 51 35.67 -19.48 -6.66
N LYS A 52 35.98 -19.29 -7.94
CA LYS A 52 35.64 -18.06 -8.65
C LYS A 52 34.29 -18.19 -9.31
N SER A 53 33.44 -17.19 -9.05
CA SER A 53 32.15 -17.03 -9.71
C SER A 53 32.25 -15.94 -10.77
N GLU A 54 31.70 -16.22 -11.95
CA GLU A 54 31.63 -15.27 -13.05
C GLU A 54 30.21 -15.20 -13.58
N LYS A 55 29.73 -13.99 -13.83
CA LYS A 55 28.45 -13.75 -14.49
C LYS A 55 28.51 -14.23 -15.95
N ILE A 56 27.51 -15.00 -16.37
CA ILE A 56 27.39 -15.45 -17.75
C ILE A 56 26.76 -14.32 -18.57
N SER A 57 27.49 -13.80 -19.54
CA SER A 57 26.94 -12.85 -20.49
C SER A 57 26.19 -13.58 -21.59
N ILE A 58 24.91 -13.31 -21.71
CA ILE A 58 24.03 -13.88 -22.74
C ILE A 58 23.63 -12.76 -23.68
N THR A 59 23.96 -12.91 -24.96
CA THR A 59 23.53 -11.99 -26.01
C THR A 59 22.42 -12.66 -26.82
N LEU A 60 21.25 -12.02 -26.86
CA LEU A 60 20.14 -12.45 -27.69
C LEU A 60 20.00 -11.49 -28.86
N THR A 61 20.02 -12.06 -30.07
CA THR A 61 19.68 -11.30 -31.29
C THR A 61 18.20 -11.55 -31.57
N SER A 62 17.38 -10.53 -31.48
CA SER A 62 15.93 -10.60 -31.71
C SER A 62 15.44 -9.32 -32.37
N ASP A 63 14.46 -9.44 -33.24
CA ASP A 63 13.76 -8.28 -33.85
C ASP A 63 12.83 -7.59 -32.85
N ASN A 64 12.75 -8.07 -31.61
CA ASN A 64 11.93 -7.51 -30.53
C ASN A 64 10.48 -7.24 -30.95
N ILE A 65 9.87 -8.17 -31.67
CA ILE A 65 8.51 -8.03 -32.22
C ILE A 65 7.51 -7.65 -31.12
N TYR A 66 7.67 -8.24 -29.93
CA TYR A 66 6.79 -7.98 -28.77
C TYR A 66 7.09 -6.66 -28.05
N ALA A 67 8.21 -6.00 -28.36
CA ALA A 67 8.55 -4.67 -27.81
C ALA A 67 8.10 -3.52 -28.74
N ARG A 68 7.47 -3.81 -29.86
CA ARG A 68 6.94 -2.78 -30.77
C ARG A 68 5.72 -2.10 -30.12
N LYS A 69 5.62 -0.79 -30.36
CA LYS A 69 4.46 -0.02 -29.90
C LYS A 69 3.20 -0.53 -30.58
N GLU A 70 2.21 -0.84 -29.78
CA GLU A 70 0.88 -1.25 -30.25
C GLU A 70 -0.21 -0.62 -29.39
N MET A 71 -1.38 -0.39 -29.99
CA MET A 71 -2.56 0.04 -29.25
C MET A 71 -3.22 -1.19 -28.62
N LYS A 72 -3.38 -1.19 -27.31
CA LYS A 72 -4.05 -2.27 -26.59
C LYS A 72 -5.25 -1.75 -25.81
N ARG A 73 -6.31 -2.55 -25.75
CA ARG A 73 -7.40 -2.34 -24.82
C ARG A 73 -6.91 -2.72 -23.41
N VAL A 74 -6.99 -1.77 -22.48
CA VAL A 74 -6.47 -1.95 -21.11
C VAL A 74 -7.56 -2.03 -20.03
N ALA A 75 -8.84 -2.03 -20.43
CA ALA A 75 -9.97 -2.06 -19.49
C ALA A 75 -9.92 -3.23 -18.51
N ASP A 76 -9.38 -4.38 -18.93
CA ASP A 76 -9.26 -5.58 -18.09
C ASP A 76 -7.98 -5.59 -17.22
N ASN A 77 -7.16 -4.55 -17.33
CA ASN A 77 -5.89 -4.41 -16.63
C ASN A 77 -5.85 -3.19 -15.69
N LEU A 78 -7.00 -2.68 -15.30
CA LEU A 78 -7.10 -1.60 -14.33
C LEU A 78 -6.74 -2.11 -12.94
N THR A 79 -5.83 -1.42 -12.27
CA THR A 79 -5.35 -1.81 -10.93
C THR A 79 -5.71 -0.81 -9.85
N ALA A 80 -5.79 0.47 -10.19
CA ALA A 80 -6.18 1.54 -9.27
C ALA A 80 -6.90 2.67 -10.02
N ALA A 81 -7.76 3.39 -9.32
CA ALA A 81 -8.40 4.59 -9.82
C ALA A 81 -8.65 5.57 -8.67
N SER A 82 -8.33 6.84 -8.89
CA SER A 82 -8.54 7.94 -7.95
C SER A 82 -9.29 9.07 -8.65
N LEU A 83 -10.34 9.57 -8.02
CA LEU A 83 -11.15 10.67 -8.55
C LEU A 83 -10.50 12.02 -8.23
N SER A 84 -10.49 12.94 -9.18
CA SER A 84 -10.07 14.31 -8.93
C SER A 84 -11.01 14.99 -7.92
N PRO A 85 -10.56 15.96 -7.13
CA PRO A 85 -11.38 16.61 -6.09
C PRO A 85 -12.65 17.27 -6.62
N ASP A 86 -12.64 17.69 -7.89
CA ASP A 86 -13.79 18.30 -8.59
C ASP A 86 -14.69 17.27 -9.30
N GLY A 87 -14.32 15.99 -9.29
CA GLY A 87 -15.08 14.90 -9.91
C GLY A 87 -15.00 14.83 -11.44
N HIS A 88 -14.21 15.67 -12.09
CA HIS A 88 -14.18 15.76 -13.55
C HIS A 88 -13.16 14.84 -14.22
N ARG A 89 -12.19 14.32 -13.47
CA ARG A 89 -11.14 13.45 -14.00
C ARG A 89 -10.82 12.31 -13.06
N LEU A 90 -10.25 11.25 -13.61
CA LEU A 90 -9.73 10.11 -12.83
C LEU A 90 -8.26 9.89 -13.16
N ALA A 91 -7.45 9.67 -12.14
CA ALA A 91 -6.15 9.03 -12.30
C ALA A 91 -6.39 7.52 -12.33
N VAL A 92 -6.06 6.88 -13.45
CA VAL A 92 -6.29 5.44 -13.66
C VAL A 92 -4.95 4.77 -13.88
N THR A 93 -4.66 3.76 -13.09
CA THR A 93 -3.46 2.95 -13.26
C THR A 93 -3.81 1.67 -14.03
N ALA A 94 -3.10 1.43 -15.12
CA ALA A 94 -3.28 0.25 -15.96
C ALA A 94 -1.97 -0.16 -16.63
N ARG A 95 -1.61 -1.44 -16.54
CA ARG A 95 -0.42 -2.03 -17.17
C ARG A 95 0.90 -1.31 -16.85
N GLY A 96 1.04 -0.77 -15.66
CA GLY A 96 2.24 -0.08 -15.22
C GLY A 96 2.37 1.35 -15.73
N GLU A 97 1.30 1.96 -16.23
CA GLU A 97 1.24 3.38 -16.57
C GLU A 97 0.08 4.05 -15.85
N VAL A 98 0.19 5.34 -15.60
CA VAL A 98 -0.87 6.16 -15.00
C VAL A 98 -1.46 7.09 -16.05
N PHE A 99 -2.77 7.04 -16.19
CA PHE A 99 -3.55 7.83 -17.14
C PHE A 99 -4.41 8.84 -16.41
N ASP A 100 -4.49 10.03 -16.97
CA ASP A 100 -5.46 11.05 -16.60
C ASP A 100 -6.65 10.96 -17.57
N VAL A 101 -7.78 10.47 -17.07
CA VAL A 101 -8.96 10.12 -17.85
C VAL A 101 -10.10 11.09 -17.51
N PRO A 102 -10.74 11.74 -18.49
CA PRO A 102 -11.92 12.55 -18.22
C PRO A 102 -13.12 11.69 -17.83
N ALA A 103 -13.93 12.16 -16.86
CA ALA A 103 -15.14 11.45 -16.43
C ALA A 103 -16.22 11.40 -17.55
N GLU A 104 -16.39 12.49 -18.29
CA GLU A 104 -17.37 12.56 -19.38
C GLU A 104 -16.75 12.97 -20.71
N LYS A 105 -16.17 14.17 -20.79
CA LYS A 105 -15.68 14.78 -22.03
C LYS A 105 -14.23 15.20 -21.92
N GLY A 106 -13.45 14.90 -22.94
CA GLY A 106 -12.04 15.32 -23.00
C GLY A 106 -11.15 14.24 -23.60
N VAL A 107 -9.84 14.43 -23.46
CA VAL A 107 -8.82 13.52 -23.98
C VAL A 107 -8.18 12.79 -22.79
N THR A 108 -8.06 11.48 -22.91
CA THR A 108 -7.22 10.67 -22.02
C THR A 108 -5.76 10.97 -22.30
N ARG A 109 -4.99 11.20 -21.24
CA ARG A 109 -3.56 11.46 -21.32
C ARG A 109 -2.80 10.38 -20.56
N ASP A 110 -1.82 9.81 -21.20
CA ASP A 110 -0.81 9.02 -20.51
C ASP A 110 0.18 9.99 -19.87
N ILE A 111 0.23 10.01 -18.55
CA ILE A 111 1.02 10.98 -17.79
C ILE A 111 2.41 10.48 -17.40
N THR A 112 2.63 9.19 -17.39
CA THR A 112 3.92 8.60 -16.98
C THR A 112 4.85 8.30 -18.14
N ARG A 113 4.35 7.69 -19.21
CA ARG A 113 5.09 7.39 -20.46
C ARG A 113 6.44 6.72 -20.24
N THR A 114 6.47 5.76 -19.34
CA THR A 114 7.69 5.07 -18.90
C THR A 114 7.65 3.58 -19.19
N PRO A 115 7.74 3.14 -20.45
CA PRO A 115 7.49 1.76 -20.87
C PRO A 115 8.45 0.72 -20.26
N GLY A 116 9.52 1.14 -19.59
CA GLY A 116 10.46 0.26 -18.88
C GLY A 116 10.27 0.20 -17.37
N ALA A 117 9.26 0.88 -16.84
CA ALA A 117 8.95 0.94 -15.43
C ALA A 117 7.53 0.43 -15.16
N ASN A 118 7.23 0.20 -13.90
CA ASN A 118 5.90 -0.21 -13.46
C ASN A 118 5.34 0.82 -12.45
N GLU A 119 4.45 1.66 -12.94
CA GLU A 119 3.75 2.64 -12.13
C GLU A 119 2.49 2.02 -11.50
N ARG A 120 2.25 2.40 -10.25
CA ARG A 120 1.12 1.90 -9.45
C ARG A 120 0.54 2.99 -8.57
N GLU A 121 -0.68 2.78 -8.07
CA GLU A 121 -1.33 3.62 -7.07
C GLU A 121 -1.33 5.10 -7.46
N GLY A 122 -1.82 5.41 -8.67
CA GLY A 122 -1.98 6.80 -9.10
C GLY A 122 -3.09 7.50 -8.32
N GLU A 123 -2.74 8.52 -7.50
CA GLU A 123 -3.68 9.24 -6.65
C GLU A 123 -3.64 10.75 -6.85
N TRP A 124 -4.81 11.37 -6.99
CA TRP A 124 -4.98 12.81 -7.02
C TRP A 124 -4.69 13.44 -5.66
N SER A 125 -3.94 14.53 -5.67
CA SER A 125 -3.82 15.38 -4.48
C SER A 125 -5.18 16.04 -4.16
N PRO A 126 -5.55 16.20 -2.88
CA PRO A 126 -6.80 16.85 -2.48
C PRO A 126 -6.97 18.28 -3.02
N ASN A 127 -5.88 18.99 -3.31
CA ASN A 127 -5.93 20.32 -3.92
C ASN A 127 -6.03 20.30 -5.45
N GLY A 128 -6.07 19.11 -6.09
CA GLY A 128 -6.23 18.93 -7.53
C GLY A 128 -5.04 19.35 -8.39
N LYS A 129 -3.85 19.59 -7.81
CA LYS A 129 -2.70 20.12 -8.57
C LYS A 129 -1.72 19.06 -9.04
N GLN A 130 -1.70 17.91 -8.38
CA GLN A 130 -0.71 16.86 -8.64
C GLN A 130 -1.35 15.48 -8.57
N ILE A 131 -0.72 14.53 -9.24
CA ILE A 131 -0.97 13.10 -9.08
C ILE A 131 0.29 12.48 -8.50
N ALA A 132 0.16 11.77 -7.38
CA ALA A 132 1.22 10.95 -6.81
C ALA A 132 1.10 9.52 -7.34
N TYR A 133 2.22 8.86 -7.54
CA TYR A 133 2.25 7.45 -7.93
C TYR A 133 3.55 6.78 -7.47
N ILE A 134 3.52 5.47 -7.39
CA ILE A 134 4.68 4.65 -7.07
C ILE A 134 5.30 4.17 -8.38
N SER A 135 6.63 4.27 -8.55
CA SER A 135 7.35 3.80 -9.72
C SER A 135 8.65 3.10 -9.32
N ASP A 136 9.01 2.05 -10.05
CA ASP A 136 10.28 1.33 -9.90
C ASP A 136 11.36 1.75 -10.92
N ARG A 137 11.15 2.87 -11.64
CA ARG A 137 12.06 3.36 -12.69
C ARG A 137 13.51 3.61 -12.24
N THR A 138 13.74 3.75 -10.95
CA THR A 138 15.05 3.94 -10.33
C THR A 138 15.64 2.67 -9.71
N GLY A 139 14.99 1.53 -9.92
CA GLY A 139 15.40 0.22 -9.42
C GLY A 139 14.56 -0.27 -8.25
N GLU A 140 14.42 0.52 -7.19
CA GLU A 140 13.49 0.27 -6.10
C GLU A 140 12.23 1.15 -6.23
N THR A 141 11.17 0.77 -5.53
CA THR A 141 9.92 1.54 -5.55
C THR A 141 10.07 2.86 -4.84
N GLU A 142 9.77 3.95 -5.56
CA GLU A 142 9.81 5.31 -5.05
C GLU A 142 8.51 6.04 -5.38
N ILE A 143 8.21 7.10 -4.62
CA ILE A 143 7.04 7.96 -4.87
C ILE A 143 7.45 9.10 -5.79
N TRP A 144 6.64 9.33 -6.80
CA TRP A 144 6.78 10.38 -7.78
C TRP A 144 5.55 11.28 -7.81
N LEU A 145 5.74 12.53 -8.16
CA LEU A 145 4.69 13.53 -8.30
C LEU A 145 4.67 14.05 -9.74
N GLN A 146 3.50 14.05 -10.35
CA GLN A 146 3.27 14.67 -11.65
C GLN A 146 2.33 15.86 -11.51
N SER A 147 2.73 17.03 -12.00
CA SER A 147 1.82 18.16 -12.11
C SER A 147 0.76 17.91 -13.18
N VAL A 148 -0.48 18.28 -12.89
CA VAL A 148 -1.58 18.19 -13.86
C VAL A 148 -1.45 19.18 -15.02
N GLU A 149 -0.68 20.25 -14.83
CA GLU A 149 -0.34 21.22 -15.87
C GLU A 149 0.73 20.69 -16.85
N GLY A 150 1.34 19.55 -16.53
CA GLY A 150 2.44 18.96 -17.29
C GLY A 150 3.81 19.25 -16.69
N GLY A 151 4.85 19.07 -17.50
CA GLY A 151 6.25 19.16 -17.07
C GLY A 151 6.84 17.82 -16.65
N ASP A 152 8.09 17.84 -16.20
CA ASP A 152 8.79 16.63 -15.77
C ASP A 152 8.29 16.18 -14.39
N PRO A 153 8.17 14.86 -14.14
CA PRO A 153 7.80 14.34 -12.85
C PRO A 153 8.89 14.59 -11.80
N ILE A 154 8.46 14.83 -10.58
CA ILE A 154 9.35 15.08 -9.44
C ILE A 154 9.46 13.80 -8.62
N GLN A 155 10.67 13.29 -8.45
CA GLN A 155 10.94 12.22 -7.48
C GLN A 155 10.83 12.77 -6.05
N LEU A 156 9.85 12.25 -5.29
CA LEU A 156 9.63 12.67 -3.92
C LEU A 156 10.48 11.88 -2.93
N THR A 157 10.57 10.57 -3.10
CA THR A 157 11.37 9.70 -2.22
C THR A 157 12.59 9.16 -2.95
N GLN A 158 13.65 8.85 -2.17
CA GLN A 158 14.89 8.26 -2.69
C GLN A 158 15.44 7.26 -1.69
N ASN A 159 16.21 6.30 -2.21
CA ASN A 159 16.90 5.28 -1.43
C ASN A 159 15.96 4.49 -0.51
N ASN A 160 14.78 4.14 -1.00
CA ASN A 160 13.94 3.20 -0.30
C ASN A 160 14.62 1.83 -0.25
N ASP A 161 14.49 1.19 0.89
CA ASP A 161 15.15 -0.07 1.20
C ASP A 161 14.17 -1.26 1.15
N THR A 162 12.97 -1.03 0.61
CA THR A 162 11.93 -2.04 0.44
C THR A 162 10.77 -1.51 -0.42
N TYR A 163 9.94 -2.45 -0.85
CA TYR A 163 8.77 -2.21 -1.69
C TYR A 163 7.68 -1.40 -0.97
N ILE A 164 7.25 -0.29 -1.58
CA ILE A 164 6.10 0.50 -1.16
C ILE A 164 4.82 -0.21 -1.60
N ARG A 165 3.85 -0.36 -0.69
CA ARG A 165 2.57 -1.03 -0.97
C ARG A 165 1.49 -0.07 -1.43
N GLN A 166 1.23 0.94 -0.61
CA GLN A 166 0.17 1.94 -0.80
C GLN A 166 0.70 3.32 -0.47
N LEU A 167 0.12 4.33 -1.08
CA LEU A 167 0.33 5.73 -0.71
C LEU A 167 -1.01 6.41 -0.47
N MET A 168 -1.01 7.48 0.30
CA MET A 168 -2.18 8.32 0.54
C MET A 168 -1.77 9.75 0.82
N TRP A 169 -2.52 10.70 0.30
CA TRP A 169 -2.31 12.11 0.56
C TRP A 169 -2.87 12.52 1.92
N SER A 170 -2.18 13.46 2.59
CA SER A 170 -2.83 14.21 3.67
C SER A 170 -3.90 15.15 3.09
N PRO A 171 -5.04 15.35 3.77
CA PRO A 171 -6.11 16.23 3.30
C PRO A 171 -5.67 17.68 2.97
N ASP A 172 -4.64 18.17 3.63
CA ASP A 172 -4.04 19.49 3.37
C ASP A 172 -3.07 19.50 2.18
N SER A 173 -2.86 18.36 1.51
CA SER A 173 -1.96 18.16 0.37
C SER A 173 -0.49 18.48 0.62
N LYS A 174 -0.05 18.51 1.88
CA LYS A 174 1.34 18.82 2.22
C LYS A 174 2.21 17.60 2.43
N LYS A 175 1.59 16.44 2.66
CA LYS A 175 2.30 15.21 3.01
C LYS A 175 1.71 14.01 2.28
N ILE A 176 2.52 12.97 2.18
CA ILE A 176 2.10 11.63 1.77
C ILE A 176 2.49 10.65 2.86
N LEU A 177 1.54 9.78 3.24
CA LEU A 177 1.86 8.54 3.96
C LEU A 177 2.02 7.41 2.96
N TYR A 178 2.89 6.47 3.27
CA TYR A 178 2.94 5.20 2.59
C TYR A 178 3.17 4.04 3.55
N THR A 179 2.72 2.87 3.15
CA THR A 179 3.02 1.61 3.82
C THR A 179 4.00 0.78 3.00
N ASP A 180 4.82 -0.03 3.65
CA ASP A 180 5.85 -0.81 2.98
C ASP A 180 5.92 -2.27 3.47
N ARG A 181 6.77 -3.07 2.82
CA ARG A 181 6.97 -4.49 3.17
C ARG A 181 7.70 -4.74 4.50
N LYS A 182 8.31 -3.72 5.09
CA LYS A 182 8.87 -3.79 6.44
C LYS A 182 7.83 -3.45 7.51
N ASN A 183 6.57 -3.40 7.11
CA ASN A 183 5.44 -3.08 7.98
C ASN A 183 5.62 -1.73 8.67
N ARG A 184 6.04 -0.72 7.90
CA ARG A 184 6.16 0.65 8.37
C ARG A 184 5.06 1.50 7.77
N ILE A 185 4.61 2.49 8.54
CA ILE A 185 3.93 3.68 8.06
C ILE A 185 4.97 4.80 8.05
N VAL A 186 5.22 5.37 6.87
CA VAL A 186 6.20 6.42 6.67
C VAL A 186 5.50 7.66 6.15
N GLU A 187 5.79 8.82 6.73
CA GLU A 187 5.32 10.13 6.29
C GLU A 187 6.43 10.85 5.53
N VAL A 188 6.05 11.46 4.41
CA VAL A 188 6.94 12.29 3.58
C VAL A 188 6.34 13.67 3.45
N ASP A 189 7.11 14.70 3.77
CA ASP A 189 6.75 16.09 3.53
C ASP A 189 7.05 16.47 2.07
N ILE A 190 6.07 17.03 1.38
CA ILE A 190 6.16 17.35 -0.06
C ILE A 190 7.23 18.42 -0.35
N ALA A 191 7.29 19.45 0.49
CA ALA A 191 8.16 20.60 0.24
C ALA A 191 9.63 20.29 0.55
N SER A 192 9.90 19.66 1.69
CA SER A 192 11.26 19.37 2.16
C SER A 192 11.76 18.01 1.69
N LYS A 193 10.87 17.12 1.22
CA LYS A 193 11.13 15.69 0.92
C LYS A 193 11.64 14.88 2.12
N ALA A 194 11.46 15.40 3.33
CA ALA A 194 11.89 14.73 4.54
C ALA A 194 11.00 13.52 4.82
N LYS A 195 11.63 12.37 5.09
CA LYS A 195 10.96 11.13 5.46
C LYS A 195 10.99 10.93 6.97
N ARG A 196 9.88 10.49 7.54
CA ARG A 196 9.77 10.11 8.95
C ARG A 196 9.02 8.78 9.07
N THR A 197 9.61 7.79 9.69
CA THR A 197 8.85 6.60 10.09
C THR A 197 7.92 6.98 11.23
N VAL A 198 6.62 6.90 10.99
CA VAL A 198 5.57 7.19 11.96
C VAL A 198 5.47 6.06 12.95
N MET A 199 5.41 4.83 12.43
CA MET A 199 5.39 3.61 13.24
C MET A 199 5.85 2.39 12.43
N GLN A 200 6.17 1.33 13.16
CA GLN A 200 6.49 0.02 12.61
C GLN A 200 5.79 -1.06 13.43
N ASN A 201 5.19 -2.03 12.77
CA ASN A 201 4.60 -3.20 13.41
C ASN A 201 5.42 -4.45 13.07
N PRO A 202 6.25 -4.97 13.98
CA PRO A 202 7.04 -6.17 13.72
C PRO A 202 6.20 -7.45 13.64
N GLU A 203 4.98 -7.44 14.16
CA GLU A 203 4.10 -8.61 14.24
C GLU A 203 3.20 -8.78 13.02
N GLY A 204 3.04 -7.75 12.18
CA GLY A 204 2.15 -7.84 11.01
C GLY A 204 2.02 -6.53 10.25
N GLU A 205 1.16 -6.54 9.27
CA GLU A 205 0.90 -5.41 8.37
C GLU A 205 -0.07 -4.41 8.99
N PHE A 206 0.00 -3.18 8.50
CA PHE A 206 -1.07 -2.20 8.66
C PHE A 206 -1.96 -2.26 7.44
N TYR A 207 -3.25 -2.24 7.68
CA TYR A 207 -4.27 -2.23 6.63
C TYR A 207 -5.13 -0.98 6.76
N GLU A 208 -5.67 -0.53 5.63
CA GLU A 208 -6.71 0.50 5.57
C GLU A 208 -6.32 1.79 6.29
N VAL A 209 -5.10 2.26 6.08
CA VAL A 209 -4.60 3.49 6.69
C VAL A 209 -5.29 4.70 6.06
N ASN A 210 -5.87 5.57 6.88
CA ASN A 210 -6.55 6.78 6.43
C ASN A 210 -6.24 7.98 7.34
N TYR A 211 -6.15 9.18 6.76
CA TYR A 211 -6.05 10.43 7.52
C TYR A 211 -7.40 10.89 8.08
N SER A 212 -7.36 11.58 9.21
CA SER A 212 -8.45 12.46 9.66
C SER A 212 -8.51 13.73 8.79
N PRO A 213 -9.68 14.37 8.65
CA PRO A 213 -9.85 15.57 7.83
C PRO A 213 -8.92 16.74 8.20
N ASP A 214 -8.51 16.84 9.47
CA ASP A 214 -7.61 17.86 9.98
C ASP A 214 -6.12 17.53 9.78
N SER A 215 -5.81 16.37 9.16
CA SER A 215 -4.44 15.87 8.94
C SER A 215 -3.62 15.63 10.22
N GLN A 216 -4.27 15.55 11.40
CA GLN A 216 -3.58 15.37 12.69
C GLN A 216 -3.55 13.91 13.15
N TRP A 217 -4.52 13.12 12.70
CA TRP A 217 -4.66 11.73 13.09
C TRP A 217 -4.64 10.81 11.87
N ILE A 218 -4.29 9.57 12.13
CA ILE A 218 -4.53 8.47 11.19
C ILE A 218 -5.32 7.37 11.90
N THR A 219 -6.13 6.66 11.12
CA THR A 219 -6.72 5.40 11.52
C THR A 219 -6.15 4.28 10.69
N TYR A 220 -6.09 3.09 11.25
CA TYR A 220 -5.64 1.89 10.57
C TYR A 220 -6.15 0.65 11.28
N THR A 221 -6.06 -0.47 10.59
CA THR A 221 -6.38 -1.79 11.11
C THR A 221 -5.11 -2.61 11.25
N LYS A 222 -4.94 -3.31 12.36
CA LYS A 222 -3.90 -4.34 12.54
C LYS A 222 -4.46 -5.57 13.22
N SER A 223 -3.93 -6.73 12.88
CA SER A 223 -4.31 -8.00 13.51
C SER A 223 -3.76 -8.08 14.94
N GLY A 224 -4.61 -8.51 15.86
CA GLY A 224 -4.21 -8.87 17.22
C GLY A 224 -3.61 -10.28 17.30
N ALA A 225 -3.08 -10.64 18.45
CA ALA A 225 -2.50 -11.97 18.70
C ALA A 225 -3.51 -13.14 18.52
N ASN A 226 -4.79 -12.85 18.57
CA ASN A 226 -5.89 -13.80 18.32
C ASN A 226 -6.40 -13.79 16.88
N ASN A 227 -5.65 -13.19 15.93
CA ASN A 227 -6.01 -12.98 14.54
C ASN A 227 -7.28 -12.16 14.30
N MET A 228 -7.81 -11.48 15.31
CA MET A 228 -8.90 -10.52 15.14
C MET A 228 -8.33 -9.17 14.73
N SER A 229 -8.94 -8.57 13.74
CA SER A 229 -8.55 -7.24 13.27
C SER A 229 -9.14 -6.16 14.19
N VAL A 230 -8.29 -5.26 14.65
CA VAL A 230 -8.62 -4.18 15.58
C VAL A 230 -8.31 -2.84 14.92
N ILE A 231 -9.22 -1.90 15.07
CA ILE A 231 -9.06 -0.54 14.57
C ILE A 231 -8.40 0.32 15.64
N TYR A 232 -7.42 1.09 15.20
CA TYR A 232 -6.70 2.06 16.02
C TYR A 232 -6.78 3.45 15.41
N VAL A 233 -6.66 4.46 16.25
CA VAL A 233 -6.35 5.83 15.87
C VAL A 233 -5.02 6.25 16.48
N TYR A 234 -4.24 7.00 15.73
CA TYR A 234 -2.91 7.44 16.14
C TYR A 234 -2.75 8.93 15.89
N HIS A 235 -2.30 9.66 16.90
CA HIS A 235 -2.05 11.10 16.79
C HIS A 235 -0.62 11.36 16.31
N LEU A 236 -0.48 11.94 15.14
CA LEU A 236 0.78 12.09 14.41
C LEU A 236 1.84 12.93 15.14
N THR A 237 1.41 13.90 15.94
CA THR A 237 2.33 14.79 16.67
C THR A 237 2.72 14.21 18.02
N SER A 238 1.78 13.68 18.80
CA SER A 238 2.09 13.16 20.15
C SER A 238 2.61 11.72 20.14
N GLY A 239 2.45 11.00 19.02
CA GLY A 239 2.84 9.60 18.93
C GLY A 239 1.98 8.64 19.76
N LYS A 240 0.79 9.07 20.19
CA LYS A 240 -0.10 8.24 21.00
C LYS A 240 -1.07 7.44 20.13
N GLU A 241 -1.18 6.17 20.43
CA GLU A 241 -2.08 5.20 19.80
C GLU A 241 -3.23 4.86 20.75
N TYR A 242 -4.45 4.74 20.19
CA TYR A 242 -5.63 4.35 20.94
C TYR A 242 -6.40 3.30 20.16
N PRO A 243 -6.77 2.16 20.80
CA PRO A 243 -7.69 1.20 20.19
C PRO A 243 -9.11 1.80 20.19
N VAL A 244 -9.78 1.70 19.04
CA VAL A 244 -11.18 2.13 18.89
C VAL A 244 -12.13 0.95 19.10
N THR A 245 -11.72 -0.24 18.65
CA THR A 245 -12.54 -1.44 18.74
C THR A 245 -11.95 -2.46 19.71
N GLU A 246 -12.83 -3.29 20.25
CA GLU A 246 -12.43 -4.39 21.12
C GLU A 246 -11.82 -5.55 20.31
N LYS A 247 -11.06 -6.41 20.99
CA LYS A 247 -10.36 -7.54 20.38
C LYS A 247 -11.20 -8.80 20.18
N TRP A 248 -12.51 -8.74 20.48
CA TRP A 248 -13.40 -9.89 20.39
C TRP A 248 -13.98 -10.11 19.00
N TYR A 249 -14.11 -9.07 18.21
CA TYR A 249 -14.69 -9.10 16.88
C TYR A 249 -13.74 -8.47 15.88
N SER A 250 -13.61 -9.08 14.70
CA SER A 250 -12.90 -8.44 13.60
C SER A 250 -13.60 -7.16 13.18
N SER A 251 -12.83 -6.09 13.07
CA SER A 251 -13.28 -4.78 12.61
C SER A 251 -12.35 -4.27 11.53
N SER A 252 -12.91 -3.62 10.52
CA SER A 252 -12.17 -3.19 9.32
C SER A 252 -12.78 -1.93 8.69
N SER A 253 -12.12 -1.42 7.66
CA SER A 253 -12.57 -0.30 6.82
C SER A 253 -12.88 0.98 7.62
N PRO A 254 -12.00 1.43 8.53
CA PRO A 254 -12.23 2.64 9.30
C PRO A 254 -12.09 3.88 8.43
N VAL A 255 -13.11 4.75 8.45
CA VAL A 255 -13.13 6.02 7.74
C VAL A 255 -13.62 7.12 8.68
N PHE A 256 -12.89 8.23 8.74
CA PHE A 256 -13.37 9.41 9.46
C PHE A 256 -14.53 10.06 8.71
N SER A 257 -15.51 10.57 9.46
CA SER A 257 -16.50 11.49 8.89
C SER A 257 -15.83 12.79 8.42
N THR A 258 -16.42 13.48 7.45
CA THR A 258 -15.87 14.72 6.89
C THR A 258 -15.71 15.85 7.91
N ASP A 259 -16.52 15.83 8.97
CA ASP A 259 -16.43 16.78 10.09
C ASP A 259 -15.46 16.33 11.20
N GLY A 260 -14.84 15.15 11.05
CA GLY A 260 -13.89 14.59 12.00
C GLY A 260 -14.45 14.17 13.35
N LYS A 261 -15.77 14.11 13.51
CA LYS A 261 -16.41 13.80 14.80
C LYS A 261 -16.65 12.32 15.03
N TYR A 262 -16.72 11.56 13.93
CA TYR A 262 -17.06 10.13 13.95
C TYR A 262 -16.03 9.31 13.19
N LEU A 263 -15.86 8.07 13.62
CA LEU A 263 -15.18 7.04 12.87
C LEU A 263 -16.22 5.97 12.50
N ILE A 264 -16.39 5.75 11.18
CA ILE A 264 -17.31 4.77 10.62
C ILE A 264 -16.48 3.55 10.23
N PHE A 265 -16.96 2.36 10.54
CA PHE A 265 -16.24 1.12 10.27
C PHE A 265 -17.18 -0.08 10.15
N SER A 266 -16.69 -1.16 9.57
CA SER A 266 -17.38 -2.45 9.58
C SER A 266 -16.90 -3.30 10.75
N SER A 267 -17.77 -4.13 11.31
CA SER A 267 -17.39 -5.08 12.35
C SER A 267 -18.30 -6.31 12.32
N GLU A 268 -17.72 -7.46 12.61
CA GLU A 268 -18.41 -8.76 12.65
C GLU A 268 -19.00 -9.03 14.04
N ARG A 269 -19.78 -8.10 14.57
CA ARG A 269 -20.34 -8.16 15.93
C ARG A 269 -21.71 -8.81 16.00
N ASP A 270 -22.36 -8.99 14.87
CA ASP A 270 -23.67 -9.62 14.82
C ASP A 270 -23.50 -11.15 14.78
N PHE A 271 -23.27 -11.72 15.96
CA PHE A 271 -23.04 -13.15 16.11
C PHE A 271 -24.36 -13.91 16.02
N ASN A 272 -24.70 -14.34 14.79
CA ASN A 272 -25.87 -15.16 14.52
C ASN A 272 -25.47 -16.45 13.78
N PRO A 273 -24.88 -17.43 14.49
CA PRO A 273 -24.44 -18.68 13.87
C PRO A 273 -25.64 -19.52 13.42
N ILE A 274 -25.55 -19.99 12.16
CA ILE A 274 -26.52 -20.93 11.59
C ILE A 274 -25.86 -22.30 11.55
N TYR A 275 -26.62 -23.33 11.91
CA TYR A 275 -26.15 -24.71 11.82
C TYR A 275 -25.89 -25.10 10.34
N SER A 276 -24.70 -25.61 10.05
CA SER A 276 -24.29 -26.06 8.72
C SER A 276 -23.70 -27.46 8.78
N GLN A 277 -23.90 -28.25 7.73
CA GLN A 277 -23.31 -29.59 7.61
C GLN A 277 -21.88 -29.58 7.06
N THR A 278 -21.32 -28.40 6.73
CA THR A 278 -20.06 -28.31 5.99
C THR A 278 -18.84 -28.22 6.89
N GLU A 279 -18.91 -27.51 8.01
CA GLU A 279 -17.79 -27.41 8.96
C GLU A 279 -18.28 -27.61 10.38
N TRP A 280 -18.16 -28.80 10.90
CA TRP A 280 -18.60 -29.08 12.26
C TRP A 280 -19.86 -28.29 12.65
N ASN A 281 -20.61 -27.93 11.60
CA ASN A 281 -21.98 -27.57 11.66
C ASN A 281 -22.34 -26.11 12.04
N HIS A 282 -21.39 -25.17 11.94
CA HIS A 282 -21.71 -23.77 12.11
C HIS A 282 -21.36 -22.97 10.85
N ALA A 283 -22.32 -22.25 10.30
CA ALA A 283 -22.09 -21.22 9.30
C ALA A 283 -22.29 -19.86 9.96
N TYR A 284 -21.31 -19.00 9.80
CA TYR A 284 -21.37 -17.61 10.26
C TYR A 284 -21.83 -16.75 9.08
N ASN A 285 -23.11 -16.43 9.07
CA ASN A 285 -23.73 -15.70 7.98
C ASN A 285 -24.22 -14.33 8.47
N ARG A 286 -23.95 -13.27 7.70
CA ARG A 286 -24.41 -11.90 7.99
C ARG A 286 -23.94 -11.34 9.34
N MET A 287 -22.71 -11.64 9.73
CA MET A 287 -22.13 -11.13 10.98
C MET A 287 -21.68 -9.67 10.86
N GLY A 288 -21.47 -9.19 9.66
CA GLY A 288 -20.97 -7.84 9.39
C GLY A 288 -22.07 -6.78 9.51
N GLY A 289 -21.78 -5.73 10.24
CA GLY A 289 -22.57 -4.52 10.32
C GLY A 289 -21.71 -3.27 10.18
N VAL A 290 -22.33 -2.14 9.88
CA VAL A 290 -21.67 -0.84 9.87
C VAL A 290 -21.87 -0.17 11.22
N TYR A 291 -20.79 0.26 11.83
CA TYR A 291 -20.77 0.85 13.16
C TYR A 291 -20.13 2.24 13.11
N MET A 292 -20.42 3.03 14.12
CA MET A 292 -19.89 4.37 14.25
C MET A 292 -19.42 4.61 15.69
N ALA A 293 -18.19 5.09 15.83
CA ALA A 293 -17.65 5.54 17.10
C ALA A 293 -17.65 7.08 17.14
N MET A 294 -18.12 7.64 18.23
CA MET A 294 -17.97 9.07 18.54
C MET A 294 -16.57 9.30 19.07
N LEU A 295 -15.85 10.28 18.49
CA LEU A 295 -14.46 10.53 18.83
C LEU A 295 -14.25 11.45 20.02
N ALA A 296 -15.31 12.10 20.51
CA ALA A 296 -15.31 12.89 21.73
C ALA A 296 -16.56 12.58 22.58
N ASN A 297 -16.43 12.71 23.90
CA ASN A 297 -17.51 12.36 24.84
C ASN A 297 -18.74 13.27 24.73
N ASP A 298 -18.56 14.48 24.26
CA ASP A 298 -19.60 15.49 24.06
C ASP A 298 -20.20 15.48 22.65
N THR A 299 -19.73 14.60 21.78
CA THR A 299 -20.27 14.45 20.43
C THR A 299 -21.60 13.71 20.49
N PRO A 300 -22.73 14.34 20.07
CA PRO A 300 -24.01 13.66 20.07
C PRO A 300 -24.07 12.54 19.02
N SER A 301 -24.73 11.46 19.34
CA SER A 301 -25.01 10.41 18.36
C SER A 301 -26.01 10.94 17.32
N PRO A 302 -25.71 10.86 16.00
CA PRO A 302 -26.67 11.25 14.97
C PRO A 302 -27.86 10.28 14.86
N LEU A 303 -27.79 9.15 15.57
CA LEU A 303 -28.84 8.14 15.62
C LEU A 303 -29.75 8.30 16.85
N LEU A 304 -29.56 9.35 17.66
CA LEU A 304 -30.48 9.65 18.74
C LEU A 304 -31.86 9.99 18.17
N PRO A 305 -32.96 9.46 18.75
CA PRO A 305 -34.28 9.88 18.36
C PRO A 305 -34.43 11.39 18.52
N SER A 306 -34.94 12.06 17.49
CA SER A 306 -35.33 13.47 17.62
C SER A 306 -36.56 13.53 18.51
N ASP A 307 -36.49 14.26 19.62
CA ASP A 307 -37.63 14.59 20.42
C ASP A 307 -38.13 15.98 20.00
N GLU A 308 -39.29 16.03 19.38
CA GLU A 308 -39.96 17.29 19.04
C GLU A 308 -40.51 17.93 20.31
N MET A 309 -39.64 18.56 21.09
CA MET A 309 -40.09 19.37 22.21
C MET A 309 -40.73 20.67 21.69
N VAL A 310 -41.93 20.96 22.16
CA VAL A 310 -42.61 22.23 21.90
C VAL A 310 -41.78 23.36 22.52
N SER A 311 -41.10 24.16 21.72
CA SER A 311 -40.48 25.39 22.19
C SER A 311 -41.58 26.46 22.32
N ILE A 312 -41.95 26.84 23.56
CA ILE A 312 -42.77 27.99 23.80
C ILE A 312 -41.87 29.22 23.78
N GLU A 313 -41.82 29.93 22.65
CA GLU A 313 -41.24 31.23 22.62
C GLU A 313 -42.11 32.21 23.43
N PRO A 314 -41.55 32.98 24.38
CA PRO A 314 -42.32 33.94 25.10
C PRO A 314 -42.86 35.01 24.12
N VAL A 315 -44.21 35.12 24.04
CA VAL A 315 -44.85 36.16 23.23
C VAL A 315 -44.55 37.51 23.88
N SER A 316 -43.74 38.30 23.18
CA SER A 316 -43.50 39.71 23.55
C SER A 316 -44.75 40.51 23.13
N TYR A 317 -45.55 40.94 24.10
CA TYR A 317 -46.58 41.95 23.89
C TYR A 317 -45.91 43.31 23.84
N THR A 318 -45.79 43.93 22.68
CA THR A 318 -45.48 45.35 22.48
C THR A 318 -46.79 46.12 22.35
#